data_bdb815587806bcf16d510705934c1c02
#
_entry.id   bdb815587806bcf16d510705934c1c02
#
_cell.length_a   1.000
_cell.length_b   1.000
_cell.length_c   1.000
_cell.angle_alpha   90.00
_cell.angle_beta   90.00
_cell.angle_gamma   90.00
#
_symmetry.space_group_name_H-M   'P 1'
#
loop_
_entity.id
_entity.type
_entity.pdbx_description
1 polymer ?
#
loop_
_entity_poly.entity_id
_entity_poly.type
_entity_poly.pdbx_seq_one_letter_code
_entity_poly.pdbx_strand_id
1 'polypeptide(L)'
;MLFIKISFYKVSALFIIFLINLNINTVWANNFISRGYYVIDLSQKLEWLTCPVGMVWENKTCVGNPVKLKFSEIETAIFQANEQLKGKWRLPNRAELEKIICTKCKKVKINKEIFPNTPPESFWTSEKNPWQPKFLWT
;
A
#
# COMPACT_ATOMS: atom_id res chain seq x y z
N MET A 1 -0.82 8.29 7.01
CA MET A 1 -1.77 8.08 5.91
C MET A 1 -1.07 7.32 4.79
N LEU A 2 -1.70 6.31 4.22
CA LEU A 2 -1.19 5.56 3.07
C LEU A 2 -1.95 5.95 1.81
N PHE A 3 -1.26 6.06 0.69
CA PHE A 3 -1.85 6.26 -0.63
C PHE A 3 -1.63 5.06 -1.52
N ILE A 4 -2.57 4.82 -2.43
CA ILE A 4 -2.53 3.79 -3.45
C ILE A 4 -2.85 4.38 -4.83
N LYS A 5 -2.42 3.69 -5.88
CA LYS A 5 -2.83 3.98 -7.25
C LYS A 5 -3.07 2.68 -8.03
N ILE A 6 -3.97 2.71 -9.01
CA ILE A 6 -4.26 1.57 -9.87
C ILE A 6 -3.10 1.37 -10.85
N SER A 7 -2.56 0.15 -10.91
CA SER A 7 -1.51 -0.24 -11.84
C SER A 7 -2.06 -1.12 -12.95
N PHE A 8 -1.87 -0.72 -14.21
CA PHE A 8 -2.27 -1.49 -15.38
C PHE A 8 -1.03 -2.08 -16.04
N TYR A 9 -0.79 -3.39 -15.84
CA TYR A 9 0.22 -4.13 -16.59
C TYR A 9 -0.42 -4.81 -17.80
N LYS A 10 0.04 -4.44 -19.01
CA LYS A 10 -0.30 -5.18 -20.23
C LYS A 10 0.54 -6.47 -20.24
N VAL A 11 -0.10 -7.59 -20.01
CA VAL A 11 0.53 -8.90 -20.21
C VAL A 11 0.45 -9.25 -21.68
N SER A 12 1.57 -9.21 -22.38
CA SER A 12 1.67 -9.72 -23.73
C SER A 12 1.80 -11.25 -23.67
N ALA A 13 0.80 -11.95 -24.16
CA ALA A 13 0.79 -13.41 -24.24
C ALA A 13 1.66 -13.88 -25.40
N LEU A 14 2.88 -14.32 -25.13
CA LEU A 14 3.66 -15.17 -26.03
C LEU A 14 3.73 -16.56 -25.43
N PHE A 15 2.97 -17.49 -26.02
CA PHE A 15 2.98 -18.91 -25.74
C PHE A 15 4.31 -19.52 -26.19
N ILE A 16 5.11 -20.01 -25.24
CA ILE A 16 6.14 -21.01 -25.52
C ILE A 16 5.93 -22.17 -24.55
N ILE A 17 5.37 -23.25 -25.06
CA ILE A 17 5.28 -24.54 -24.36
C ILE A 17 6.65 -25.17 -24.35
N PHE A 18 7.32 -25.17 -23.20
CA PHE A 18 8.50 -25.99 -22.96
C PHE A 18 8.22 -26.88 -21.75
N LEU A 19 7.98 -28.18 -22.03
CA LEU A 19 7.78 -29.19 -20.99
C LEU A 19 9.13 -29.46 -20.29
N ILE A 20 9.33 -28.84 -19.15
CA ILE A 20 10.38 -29.22 -18.21
C ILE A 20 9.66 -29.67 -16.94
N ASN A 21 9.85 -30.92 -16.54
CA ASN A 21 9.49 -31.43 -15.24
C ASN A 21 10.29 -30.67 -14.17
N LEU A 22 9.74 -29.59 -13.66
CA LEU A 22 10.25 -28.88 -12.52
C LEU A 22 9.50 -29.38 -11.29
N ASN A 23 10.25 -29.93 -10.33
CA ASN A 23 9.77 -30.04 -8.96
C ASN A 23 9.34 -28.64 -8.50
N ILE A 24 8.05 -28.38 -8.53
CA ILE A 24 7.46 -27.11 -8.08
C ILE A 24 7.54 -27.15 -6.56
N ASN A 25 8.69 -26.75 -6.02
CA ASN A 25 8.70 -26.19 -4.67
C ASN A 25 7.78 -24.98 -4.73
N THR A 26 6.63 -25.04 -4.07
CA THR A 26 5.71 -23.92 -3.90
C THR A 26 6.44 -22.82 -3.14
N VAL A 27 7.20 -22.01 -3.87
CA VAL A 27 7.65 -20.73 -3.36
C VAL A 27 6.37 -19.94 -3.11
N TRP A 28 6.09 -19.62 -1.87
CA TRP A 28 5.03 -18.70 -1.51
C TRP A 28 5.34 -17.38 -2.21
N ALA A 29 4.71 -17.17 -3.36
CA ALA A 29 4.92 -15.96 -4.13
C ALA A 29 4.47 -14.79 -3.26
N ASN A 30 5.43 -13.99 -2.83
CA ASN A 30 5.13 -12.73 -2.19
C ASN A 30 4.43 -11.87 -3.24
N ASN A 31 3.13 -11.61 -3.06
CA ASN A 31 2.32 -10.84 -4.00
C ASN A 31 2.73 -9.36 -4.08
N PHE A 32 3.80 -8.98 -3.39
CA PHE A 32 4.32 -7.62 -3.33
C PHE A 32 5.68 -7.51 -4.01
N ILE A 33 5.83 -6.49 -4.86
CA ILE A 33 7.11 -6.14 -5.49
C ILE A 33 7.52 -4.77 -5.00
N SER A 34 8.62 -4.70 -4.22
CA SER A 34 9.18 -3.43 -3.76
C SER A 34 9.84 -2.66 -4.91
N ARG A 35 9.56 -1.35 -4.97
CA ARG A 35 10.11 -0.38 -5.91
C ARG A 35 10.67 0.85 -5.18
N GLY A 36 11.18 0.64 -3.98
CA GLY A 36 11.67 1.72 -3.14
C GLY A 36 10.53 2.45 -2.44
N TYR A 37 10.26 3.70 -2.81
CA TYR A 37 9.22 4.51 -2.16
C TYR A 37 7.79 4.00 -2.39
N TYR A 38 7.57 3.03 -3.27
CA TYR A 38 6.28 2.38 -3.47
C TYR A 38 6.42 0.86 -3.62
N VAL A 39 5.32 0.17 -3.40
CA VAL A 39 5.18 -1.29 -3.49
C VAL A 39 4.04 -1.61 -4.45
N ILE A 40 4.26 -2.55 -5.36
CA ILE A 40 3.24 -3.09 -6.25
C ILE A 40 2.58 -4.29 -5.57
N ASP A 41 1.27 -4.23 -5.36
CA ASP A 41 0.44 -5.34 -4.93
C ASP A 41 -0.16 -6.02 -6.16
N LEU A 42 0.38 -7.17 -6.52
CA LEU A 42 -0.08 -7.95 -7.68
C LEU A 42 -1.49 -8.51 -7.48
N SER A 43 -1.87 -8.80 -6.25
CA SER A 43 -3.17 -9.40 -5.93
C SER A 43 -4.33 -8.42 -6.11
N GLN A 44 -4.10 -7.16 -5.78
CA GLN A 44 -5.08 -6.08 -5.89
C GLN A 44 -4.88 -5.21 -7.12
N LYS A 45 -3.77 -5.36 -7.86
CA LYS A 45 -3.33 -4.49 -8.96
C LYS A 45 -3.23 -3.03 -8.51
N LEU A 46 -2.68 -2.82 -7.33
CA LEU A 46 -2.52 -1.52 -6.70
C LEU A 46 -1.03 -1.21 -6.48
N GLU A 47 -0.73 0.07 -6.41
CA GLU A 47 0.54 0.55 -5.89
C GLU A 47 0.30 1.26 -4.55
N TRP A 48 1.13 0.95 -3.57
CA TRP A 48 1.09 1.52 -2.23
C TRP A 48 2.32 2.36 -1.98
N LEU A 49 2.19 3.50 -1.33
CA LEU A 49 3.37 4.13 -0.74
C LEU A 49 3.96 3.21 0.31
N THR A 50 5.26 2.94 0.21
CA THR A 50 5.97 2.09 1.18
C THR A 50 5.95 2.72 2.58
N CYS A 51 6.10 4.04 2.65
CA CYS A 51 6.10 4.79 3.90
C CYS A 51 4.80 5.57 4.10
N PRO A 52 4.32 5.70 5.34
CA PRO A 52 3.28 6.65 5.67
C PRO A 52 3.68 8.08 5.29
N VAL A 53 2.69 8.90 4.96
CA VAL A 53 2.91 10.33 4.64
C VAL A 53 3.64 11.03 5.78
N GLY A 54 4.67 11.81 5.44
CA GLY A 54 5.58 12.47 6.39
C GLY A 54 6.86 11.70 6.67
N MET A 55 6.90 10.41 6.34
CA MET A 55 8.13 9.62 6.39
C MET A 55 8.79 9.53 5.01
N VAL A 56 10.10 9.35 4.98
CA VAL A 56 10.89 9.24 3.76
C VAL A 56 11.47 7.84 3.64
N TRP A 57 11.45 7.29 2.40
CA TRP A 57 12.13 6.03 2.10
C TRP A 57 13.63 6.27 1.94
N GLU A 58 14.41 5.70 2.82
CA GLU A 58 15.86 5.83 2.83
C GLU A 58 16.49 4.53 3.36
N ASN A 59 17.61 4.09 2.77
CA ASN A 59 18.36 2.90 3.20
C ASN A 59 17.49 1.64 3.43
N LYS A 60 16.52 1.39 2.53
CA LYS A 60 15.57 0.28 2.58
C LYS A 60 14.63 0.29 3.80
N THR A 61 14.38 1.45 4.37
CA THR A 61 13.45 1.63 5.48
C THR A 61 12.74 2.97 5.42
N CYS A 62 11.71 3.16 6.25
CA CYS A 62 11.03 4.43 6.41
C CYS A 62 11.63 5.19 7.59
N VAL A 63 12.11 6.41 7.36
CA VAL A 63 12.69 7.29 8.37
C VAL A 63 11.85 8.54 8.59
N GLY A 64 11.94 9.15 9.76
CA GLY A 64 11.14 10.30 10.16
C GLY A 64 9.86 9.93 10.91
N ASN A 65 8.94 10.88 11.03
CA ASN A 65 7.68 10.71 11.74
C ASN A 65 6.50 10.85 10.79
N PRO A 66 5.48 9.99 10.90
CA PRO A 66 4.27 10.13 10.11
C PRO A 66 3.49 11.39 10.49
N VAL A 67 2.92 12.06 9.51
CA VAL A 67 2.04 13.21 9.74
C VAL A 67 0.65 12.72 10.14
N LYS A 68 0.13 13.24 11.25
CA LYS A 68 -1.24 13.02 11.71
C LYS A 68 -2.14 14.08 11.10
N LEU A 69 -2.80 13.74 10.01
CA LEU A 69 -3.69 14.65 9.29
C LEU A 69 -5.08 14.67 9.92
N LYS A 70 -5.65 15.87 10.04
CA LYS A 70 -7.07 16.07 10.31
C LYS A 70 -7.88 15.79 9.04
N PHE A 71 -9.17 15.53 9.18
CA PHE A 71 -10.07 15.30 8.06
C PHE A 71 -10.01 16.41 7.01
N SER A 72 -9.99 17.67 7.43
CA SER A 72 -9.91 18.84 6.54
C SER A 72 -8.61 18.97 5.75
N GLU A 73 -7.56 18.24 6.13
CA GLU A 73 -6.24 18.31 5.50
C GLU A 73 -6.03 17.20 4.46
N ILE A 74 -6.93 16.20 4.42
CA ILE A 74 -6.76 14.99 3.59
C ILE A 74 -6.75 15.33 2.11
N GLU A 75 -7.68 16.14 1.62
CA GLU A 75 -7.76 16.50 0.19
C GLU A 75 -6.51 17.25 -0.26
N THR A 76 -6.02 18.17 0.55
CA THR A 76 -4.78 18.90 0.27
C THR A 76 -3.58 17.95 0.21
N ALA A 77 -3.50 16.99 1.15
CA ALA A 77 -2.42 16.01 1.15
C ALA A 77 -2.48 15.06 -0.05
N ILE A 78 -3.68 14.64 -0.49
CA ILE A 78 -3.85 13.86 -1.72
C ILE A 78 -3.41 14.67 -2.94
N PHE A 79 -3.82 15.93 -3.04
CA PHE A 79 -3.41 16.81 -4.12
C PHE A 79 -1.88 16.94 -4.17
N GLN A 80 -1.24 17.25 -3.06
CA GLN A 80 0.23 17.35 -2.98
C GLN A 80 0.93 16.05 -3.37
N ALA A 81 0.43 14.89 -2.92
CA ALA A 81 0.99 13.60 -3.30
C ALA A 81 0.90 13.36 -4.82
N ASN A 82 -0.20 13.73 -5.46
CA ASN A 82 -0.38 13.58 -6.90
C ASN A 82 0.58 14.47 -7.70
N GLU A 83 0.82 15.70 -7.24
CA GLU A 83 1.77 16.61 -7.85
C GLU A 83 3.23 16.13 -7.69
N GLN A 84 3.61 15.72 -6.48
CA GLN A 84 4.99 15.35 -6.17
C GLN A 84 5.39 13.98 -6.71
N LEU A 85 4.49 13.00 -6.67
CA LEU A 85 4.78 11.60 -6.99
C LEU A 85 4.26 11.19 -8.38
N LYS A 86 3.74 12.13 -9.15
CA LYS A 86 3.23 11.92 -10.53
C LYS A 86 2.32 10.71 -10.65
N GLY A 87 1.14 10.77 -10.07
CA GLY A 87 0.21 9.65 -10.09
C GLY A 87 -1.23 10.04 -9.83
N LYS A 88 -2.08 9.02 -9.69
CA LYS A 88 -3.45 9.15 -9.22
C LYS A 88 -3.58 8.52 -7.84
N TRP A 89 -2.84 9.08 -6.89
CA TRP A 89 -2.85 8.64 -5.51
C TRP A 89 -4.17 9.01 -4.83
N ARG A 90 -4.67 8.12 -4.01
CA ARG A 90 -5.91 8.29 -3.25
C ARG A 90 -5.83 7.56 -1.92
N LEU A 91 -6.79 7.76 -1.05
CA LEU A 91 -6.97 6.90 0.10
C LEU A 91 -7.39 5.49 -0.35
N PRO A 92 -6.93 4.44 0.34
CA PRO A 92 -7.47 3.10 0.19
C PRO A 92 -8.89 3.03 0.74
N ASN A 93 -9.71 2.15 0.21
CA ASN A 93 -10.90 1.72 0.92
C ASN A 93 -10.52 0.73 2.05
N ARG A 94 -11.48 0.41 2.92
CA ARG A 94 -11.23 -0.48 4.05
C ARG A 94 -10.79 -1.87 3.61
N ALA A 95 -11.46 -2.45 2.62
CA ALA A 95 -11.15 -3.79 2.12
C ALA A 95 -9.75 -3.87 1.49
N GLU A 96 -9.30 -2.82 0.82
CA GLU A 96 -7.94 -2.70 0.28
C GLU A 96 -6.92 -2.64 1.42
N LEU A 97 -7.18 -1.83 2.44
CA LEU A 97 -6.27 -1.67 3.58
C LEU A 97 -6.17 -2.97 4.41
N GLU A 98 -7.26 -3.68 4.62
CA GLU A 98 -7.29 -4.95 5.36
C GLU A 98 -6.42 -6.04 4.70
N LYS A 99 -6.22 -6.01 3.39
CA LYS A 99 -5.38 -7.00 2.69
C LYS A 99 -3.88 -6.85 2.92
N ILE A 100 -3.41 -5.69 3.32
CA ILE A 100 -2.00 -5.48 3.68
C ILE A 100 -1.73 -5.76 5.16
N ILE A 101 -2.75 -6.20 5.92
CA ILE A 101 -2.62 -6.57 7.31
C ILE A 101 -1.95 -7.93 7.45
N CYS A 102 -0.96 -8.02 8.31
CA CYS A 102 -0.33 -9.27 8.69
C CYS A 102 -1.17 -10.00 9.75
N THR A 103 -1.99 -10.97 9.31
CA THR A 103 -2.84 -11.78 10.20
C THR A 103 -2.03 -12.68 11.15
N LYS A 104 -0.77 -12.99 10.82
CA LYS A 104 0.15 -13.83 11.62
C LYS A 104 1.04 -13.02 12.57
N CYS A 105 1.02 -11.71 12.49
CA CYS A 105 1.87 -10.83 13.31
C CYS A 105 1.28 -10.62 14.71
N LYS A 106 2.09 -10.79 15.76
CA LYS A 106 1.62 -10.73 17.15
C LYS A 106 1.30 -9.32 17.67
N LYS A 107 1.94 -8.26 17.17
CA LYS A 107 1.85 -6.90 17.74
C LYS A 107 1.43 -5.81 16.76
N VAL A 108 1.76 -5.94 15.49
CA VAL A 108 1.47 -4.94 14.46
C VAL A 108 0.67 -5.60 13.38
N LYS A 109 -0.45 -5.00 13.01
CA LYS A 109 -1.35 -5.56 12.02
C LYS A 109 -0.87 -5.36 10.58
N ILE A 110 0.02 -4.42 10.30
CA ILE A 110 0.60 -4.22 8.97
C ILE A 110 1.84 -5.10 8.76
N ASN A 111 2.07 -5.58 7.54
CA ASN A 111 3.24 -6.38 7.21
C ASN A 111 4.50 -5.49 7.17
N LYS A 112 5.36 -5.62 8.20
CA LYS A 112 6.57 -4.82 8.35
C LYS A 112 7.70 -5.15 7.37
N GLU A 113 7.68 -6.32 6.76
CA GLU A 113 8.63 -6.68 5.70
C GLU A 113 8.39 -5.85 4.45
N ILE A 114 7.12 -5.49 4.21
CA ILE A 114 6.68 -4.71 3.05
C ILE A 114 6.61 -3.22 3.41
N PHE A 115 6.12 -2.88 4.61
CA PHE A 115 5.91 -1.52 5.10
C PHE A 115 6.72 -1.28 6.37
N PRO A 116 8.06 -1.14 6.28
CA PRO A 116 8.93 -1.05 7.44
C PRO A 116 8.66 0.22 8.25
N ASN A 117 8.87 0.13 9.56
CA ASN A 117 8.69 1.22 10.53
C ASN A 117 7.30 1.90 10.52
N THR A 118 6.31 1.28 9.87
CA THR A 118 4.93 1.78 9.95
C THR A 118 4.43 1.67 11.39
N PRO A 119 3.97 2.76 12.00
CA PRO A 119 3.49 2.75 13.38
C PRO A 119 2.16 1.98 13.51
N PRO A 120 1.87 1.41 14.68
CA PRO A 120 0.61 0.71 14.96
C PRO A 120 -0.51 1.70 15.29
N GLU A 121 -0.81 2.57 14.35
CA GLU A 121 -1.83 3.62 14.48
C GLU A 121 -2.95 3.42 13.46
N SER A 122 -4.04 4.16 13.63
CA SER A 122 -5.15 4.17 12.67
C SER A 122 -4.77 4.90 11.38
N PHE A 123 -5.26 4.38 10.26
CA PHE A 123 -5.06 4.97 8.94
C PHE A 123 -6.39 5.40 8.32
N TRP A 124 -6.40 6.55 7.69
CA TRP A 124 -7.57 7.05 6.96
C TRP A 124 -7.92 6.14 5.78
N THR A 125 -9.22 5.89 5.59
CA THR A 125 -9.77 5.22 4.41
C THR A 125 -10.69 6.16 3.64
N SER A 126 -11.02 5.81 2.40
CA SER A 126 -11.94 6.59 1.55
C SER A 126 -13.41 6.37 1.92
N GLU A 127 -13.72 5.44 2.81
CA GLU A 127 -15.09 5.14 3.19
C GLU A 127 -15.59 6.11 4.25
N LYS A 128 -16.86 6.52 4.10
CA LYS A 128 -17.53 7.33 5.11
C LYS A 128 -17.86 6.46 6.33
N ASN A 129 -17.64 7.02 7.51
CA ASN A 129 -18.07 6.38 8.75
C ASN A 129 -19.62 6.35 8.81
N PRO A 130 -20.29 5.18 8.85
CA PRO A 130 -21.74 5.11 8.86
C PRO A 130 -22.39 5.74 10.09
N TRP A 131 -21.65 5.83 11.21
CA TRP A 131 -22.11 6.46 12.44
C TRP A 131 -21.87 7.98 12.46
N GLN A 132 -20.89 8.42 11.71
CA GLN A 132 -20.52 9.82 11.57
C GLN A 132 -20.18 10.12 10.09
N PRO A 133 -21.18 10.33 9.22
CA PRO A 133 -20.97 10.43 7.76
C PRO A 133 -20.06 11.58 7.31
N LYS A 134 -19.79 12.53 8.20
CA LYS A 134 -18.85 13.66 7.97
C LYS A 134 -17.38 13.26 8.12
N PHE A 135 -17.10 12.06 8.62
CA PHE A 135 -15.75 11.57 8.87
C PHE A 135 -15.50 10.29 8.07
N LEU A 136 -14.25 10.09 7.67
CA LEU A 136 -13.80 8.84 7.09
C LEU A 136 -13.49 7.82 8.20
N TRP A 137 -13.50 6.52 7.86
CA TRP A 137 -13.02 5.48 8.76
C TRP A 137 -11.51 5.58 8.97
N THR A 138 -11.05 5.31 10.20
CA THR A 138 -9.64 5.23 10.58
C THR A 138 -9.28 3.82 11.05
#